data_49bd6c77633247d4a1c42e0d66888585
#
_entry.id   49bd6c77633247d4a1c42e0d66888585
#
_cell.length_a   1.000
_cell.length_b   1.000
_cell.length_c   1.000
_cell.angle_alpha   90.00
_cell.angle_beta   90.00
_cell.angle_gamma   90.00
#
_symmetry.space_group_name_H-M   'P 1'
#
loop_
_entity.id
_entity.type
_entity.pdbx_description
1 polymer ?
#
loop_
_entity_poly.entity_id
_entity_poly.type
_entity_poly.pdbx_seq_one_letter_code
_entity_poly.pdbx_strand_id
1 'polypeptide(L)'
;MIELGISTFGETTEIEGTGVAPKHDQRIRDMIEEMKLADEVGLDIYAIGEHHREDFAVSAPEILLAAGASVTKNIKLSSAVTVLSSSDPVRVYQQYATIDAISKGRSEIMVGRGSFTESFPLFGYDLADYEELFDEKLEMLDRIKNNEKLTWEGKYTQSVLDKGVYPRAIQKDFPIWIATGGNVESTVKIAQKGFPIAYAIIGGEYRRFKGLVDYYKAIGRNSGYSEDKLKVASHSWGFIADTDEEAINKYFHPTKQVVDAISKDRPFWRPLTFEQYLNSVGPEGSMLVGSPETVANKLIDMIETLNLDRFLLHLPLGSMPHEDIMKAIKLFGEEVAPKVRAHFNKSLNKI
;
A
#
# COMPACT_ATOMS: atom_id res chain seq x y z
N MET A 1 4.46 -3.93 18.09
CA MET A 1 5.55 -3.10 17.52
C MET A 1 5.03 -2.57 16.18
N ILE A 2 5.19 -1.28 15.90
CA ILE A 2 4.77 -0.67 14.62
C ILE A 2 5.59 -1.23 13.46
N GLU A 3 4.94 -1.59 12.36
CA GLU A 3 5.59 -2.00 11.12
C GLU A 3 5.76 -0.77 10.20
N LEU A 4 6.97 -0.58 9.69
CA LEU A 4 7.33 0.54 8.81
C LEU A 4 7.84 0.01 7.48
N GLY A 5 7.26 0.51 6.40
CA GLY A 5 7.64 0.08 5.07
C GLY A 5 7.42 1.13 4.00
N ILE A 6 7.68 0.75 2.79
CA ILE A 6 7.47 1.58 1.60
C ILE A 6 6.54 0.90 0.62
N SER A 7 5.89 1.72 -0.21
CA SER A 7 5.12 1.26 -1.35
C SER A 7 5.47 2.06 -2.59
N THR A 8 5.26 1.48 -3.76
CA THR A 8 5.41 2.14 -5.05
C THR A 8 4.43 1.57 -6.06
N PHE A 9 4.08 2.34 -7.08
CA PHE A 9 3.30 1.88 -8.23
C PHE A 9 4.18 1.65 -9.47
N GLY A 10 5.49 1.92 -9.35
CA GLY A 10 6.42 1.81 -10.47
C GLY A 10 6.20 2.90 -11.51
N GLU A 11 6.07 4.14 -11.08
CA GLU A 11 5.80 5.31 -11.90
C GLU A 11 6.86 5.50 -12.98
N THR A 12 6.40 5.90 -14.18
CA THR A 12 7.22 6.16 -15.38
C THR A 12 6.85 7.50 -16.03
N THR A 13 6.58 8.51 -15.20
CA THR A 13 6.41 9.89 -15.65
C THR A 13 7.76 10.52 -15.99
N GLU A 14 7.75 11.65 -16.68
CA GLU A 14 8.99 12.37 -17.03
C GLU A 14 9.73 12.86 -15.78
N ILE A 15 11.05 12.60 -15.72
CA ILE A 15 11.93 13.13 -14.67
C ILE A 15 12.22 14.61 -14.97
N GLU A 16 12.04 15.48 -13.97
CA GLU A 16 12.24 16.92 -14.09
C GLU A 16 13.60 17.27 -14.70
N GLY A 17 13.57 18.18 -15.66
CA GLY A 17 14.76 18.72 -16.32
C GLY A 17 15.46 17.79 -17.30
N THR A 18 14.99 16.53 -17.45
CA THR A 18 15.62 15.56 -18.36
C THR A 18 14.88 15.42 -19.69
N GLY A 19 13.58 15.71 -19.73
CA GLY A 19 12.72 15.42 -20.88
C GLY A 19 12.53 13.92 -21.13
N VAL A 20 12.87 13.05 -20.17
CA VAL A 20 12.88 11.60 -20.33
C VAL A 20 12.08 10.92 -19.22
N ALA A 21 11.19 10.02 -19.60
CA ALA A 21 10.53 9.09 -18.70
C ALA A 21 11.37 7.80 -18.56
N PRO A 22 11.44 7.19 -17.37
CA PRO A 22 12.04 5.87 -17.20
C PRO A 22 11.32 4.84 -18.09
N LYS A 23 12.08 3.97 -18.73
CA LYS A 23 11.48 2.84 -19.45
C LYS A 23 10.94 1.81 -18.47
N HIS A 24 9.85 1.14 -18.81
CA HIS A 24 9.22 0.11 -17.96
C HIS A 24 10.21 -0.97 -17.53
N ASP A 25 11.02 -1.49 -18.45
CA ASP A 25 12.01 -2.53 -18.15
C ASP A 25 13.10 -2.06 -17.17
N GLN A 26 13.53 -0.80 -17.28
CA GLN A 26 14.48 -0.23 -16.31
C GLN A 26 13.82 -0.03 -14.96
N ARG A 27 12.63 0.57 -14.91
CA ARG A 27 11.91 0.81 -13.65
C ARG A 27 11.62 -0.50 -12.89
N ILE A 28 11.29 -1.58 -13.59
CA ILE A 28 11.12 -2.92 -13.02
C ILE A 28 12.41 -3.41 -12.35
N ARG A 29 13.57 -3.24 -12.99
CA ARG A 29 14.86 -3.62 -12.41
C ARG A 29 15.21 -2.77 -11.18
N ASP A 30 14.98 -1.47 -11.28
CA ASP A 30 15.21 -0.53 -10.17
C ASP A 30 14.41 -0.92 -8.93
N MET A 31 13.15 -1.32 -9.10
CA MET A 31 12.31 -1.77 -7.98
C MET A 31 12.83 -3.03 -7.28
N ILE A 32 13.50 -3.94 -8.01
CA ILE A 32 14.14 -5.11 -7.39
C ILE A 32 15.34 -4.68 -6.53
N GLU A 33 16.11 -3.68 -6.97
CA GLU A 33 17.19 -3.09 -6.18
C GLU A 33 16.66 -2.35 -4.95
N GLU A 34 15.55 -1.62 -5.10
CA GLU A 34 14.86 -0.95 -4.00
C GLU A 34 14.37 -1.96 -2.94
N MET A 35 13.76 -3.09 -3.34
CA MET A 35 13.34 -4.15 -2.42
C MET A 35 14.52 -4.71 -1.63
N LYS A 36 15.64 -4.95 -2.30
CA LYS A 36 16.86 -5.44 -1.67
C LYS A 36 17.40 -4.45 -0.65
N LEU A 37 17.52 -3.17 -1.02
CA LEU A 37 17.96 -2.13 -0.10
C LEU A 37 17.02 -1.98 1.09
N ALA A 38 15.70 -1.99 0.87
CA ALA A 38 14.71 -1.90 1.94
C ALA A 38 14.84 -3.02 2.97
N ASP A 39 15.15 -4.26 2.52
CA ASP A 39 15.47 -5.40 3.40
C ASP A 39 16.78 -5.17 4.17
N GLU A 40 17.83 -4.70 3.49
CA GLU A 40 19.15 -4.45 4.06
C GLU A 40 19.14 -3.36 5.15
N VAL A 41 18.34 -2.31 4.98
CA VAL A 41 18.21 -1.22 5.97
C VAL A 41 17.15 -1.50 7.04
N GLY A 42 16.56 -2.70 7.06
CA GLY A 42 15.69 -3.18 8.12
C GLY A 42 14.27 -2.59 8.11
N LEU A 43 13.73 -2.26 6.96
CA LEU A 43 12.31 -1.98 6.80
C LEU A 43 11.49 -3.28 6.89
N ASP A 44 10.24 -3.17 7.37
CA ASP A 44 9.40 -4.34 7.63
C ASP A 44 8.64 -4.82 6.40
N ILE A 45 8.30 -3.91 5.46
CA ILE A 45 7.45 -4.22 4.31
C ILE A 45 7.90 -3.44 3.07
N TYR A 46 7.90 -4.12 1.92
CA TYR A 46 7.87 -3.51 0.59
C TYR A 46 6.58 -3.91 -0.12
N ALA A 47 5.84 -2.91 -0.60
CA ALA A 47 4.53 -3.13 -1.19
C ALA A 47 4.43 -2.53 -2.60
N ILE A 48 3.79 -3.25 -3.52
CA ILE A 48 3.69 -2.85 -4.92
C ILE A 48 2.22 -2.77 -5.35
N GLY A 49 1.84 -1.62 -5.93
CA GLY A 49 0.51 -1.43 -6.51
C GLY A 49 0.40 -1.93 -7.94
N GLU A 50 -0.85 -2.07 -8.40
CA GLU A 50 -1.21 -2.56 -9.73
C GLU A 50 -1.87 -1.43 -10.53
N HIS A 51 -1.28 -1.12 -11.70
CA HIS A 51 -1.84 -0.16 -12.65
C HIS A 51 -1.66 -0.65 -14.09
N HIS A 52 -2.64 -0.36 -14.95
CA HIS A 52 -2.66 -0.78 -16.37
C HIS A 52 -2.60 0.43 -17.30
N ARG A 53 -1.68 1.36 -17.04
CA ARG A 53 -1.49 2.62 -17.77
C ARG A 53 -0.04 2.74 -18.25
N GLU A 54 0.16 3.58 -19.26
CA GLU A 54 1.51 3.81 -19.82
C GLU A 54 2.48 4.51 -18.86
N ASP A 55 1.94 5.26 -17.90
CA ASP A 55 2.71 6.00 -16.90
C ASP A 55 3.08 5.17 -15.65
N PHE A 56 2.85 3.84 -15.69
CA PHE A 56 3.22 2.89 -14.66
C PHE A 56 3.84 1.61 -15.25
N ALA A 57 4.92 1.13 -14.63
CA ALA A 57 5.62 -0.07 -15.10
C ALA A 57 4.99 -1.39 -14.60
N VAL A 58 4.06 -1.34 -13.61
CA VAL A 58 3.61 -2.54 -12.91
C VAL A 58 2.13 -2.80 -13.13
N SER A 59 1.84 -3.87 -13.88
CA SER A 59 0.50 -4.44 -14.05
C SER A 59 0.35 -5.83 -13.40
N ALA A 60 1.46 -6.45 -13.00
CA ALA A 60 1.51 -7.77 -12.38
C ALA A 60 2.45 -7.74 -11.16
N PRO A 61 2.03 -7.11 -10.04
CA PRO A 61 2.87 -6.92 -8.85
C PRO A 61 3.42 -8.25 -8.30
N GLU A 62 2.65 -9.33 -8.37
CA GLU A 62 3.03 -10.65 -7.89
C GLU A 62 4.30 -11.20 -8.57
N ILE A 63 4.56 -10.84 -9.82
CA ILE A 63 5.77 -11.27 -10.53
C ILE A 63 7.01 -10.58 -9.94
N LEU A 64 6.91 -9.26 -9.68
CA LEU A 64 8.01 -8.51 -9.06
C LEU A 64 8.23 -8.94 -7.61
N LEU A 65 7.16 -9.17 -6.86
CA LEU A 65 7.22 -9.66 -5.49
C LEU A 65 7.88 -11.05 -5.42
N ALA A 66 7.63 -11.93 -6.39
CA ALA A 66 8.31 -13.23 -6.48
C ALA A 66 9.81 -13.06 -6.76
N ALA A 67 10.20 -12.13 -7.65
CA ALA A 67 11.61 -11.79 -7.88
C ALA A 67 12.26 -11.22 -6.60
N GLY A 68 11.58 -10.28 -5.93
CA GLY A 68 12.01 -9.72 -4.65
C GLY A 68 12.17 -10.78 -3.56
N ALA A 69 11.26 -11.76 -3.50
CA ALA A 69 11.31 -12.86 -2.53
C ALA A 69 12.61 -13.68 -2.63
N SER A 70 13.18 -13.78 -3.82
CA SER A 70 14.41 -14.56 -4.09
C SER A 70 15.69 -13.80 -3.68
N VAL A 71 15.65 -12.47 -3.58
CA VAL A 71 16.83 -11.61 -3.29
C VAL A 71 16.77 -10.92 -1.92
N THR A 72 15.69 -11.11 -1.17
CA THR A 72 15.48 -10.56 0.19
C THR A 72 15.39 -11.67 1.22
N LYS A 73 15.56 -11.34 2.52
CA LYS A 73 15.60 -12.31 3.61
C LYS A 73 14.56 -12.10 4.70
N ASN A 74 14.25 -10.85 5.03
CA ASN A 74 13.45 -10.50 6.21
C ASN A 74 12.18 -9.71 5.86
N ILE A 75 12.26 -8.80 4.87
CA ILE A 75 11.19 -7.89 4.51
C ILE A 75 9.95 -8.64 4.03
N LYS A 76 8.79 -8.23 4.49
CA LYS A 76 7.50 -8.70 3.98
C LYS A 76 7.24 -8.13 2.59
N LEU A 77 6.58 -8.91 1.77
CA LEU A 77 6.28 -8.62 0.38
C LEU A 77 4.77 -8.59 0.19
N SER A 78 4.22 -7.42 -0.11
CA SER A 78 2.78 -7.17 -0.19
C SER A 78 2.37 -6.53 -1.51
N SER A 79 1.17 -6.75 -1.95
CA SER A 79 0.54 -5.78 -2.89
C SER A 79 0.09 -4.52 -2.16
N ALA A 80 -0.10 -3.42 -2.92
CA ALA A 80 -0.66 -2.18 -2.40
C ALA A 80 -1.29 -1.30 -3.51
N VAL A 81 -2.30 -1.87 -4.24
CA VAL A 81 -3.09 -3.08 -3.98
C VAL A 81 -3.04 -4.05 -5.16
N THR A 82 -3.48 -5.30 -4.96
CA THR A 82 -4.02 -6.15 -6.03
C THR A 82 -5.45 -5.67 -6.32
N VAL A 83 -5.76 -5.35 -7.57
CA VAL A 83 -7.12 -4.93 -7.99
C VAL A 83 -8.01 -6.16 -8.08
N LEU A 84 -8.59 -6.55 -6.93
CA LEU A 84 -9.35 -7.80 -6.84
C LEU A 84 -10.62 -7.78 -7.71
N SER A 85 -11.21 -6.60 -7.92
CA SER A 85 -12.41 -6.46 -8.78
C SER A 85 -12.19 -7.00 -10.19
N SER A 86 -11.00 -6.85 -10.76
CA SER A 86 -10.65 -7.32 -12.10
C SER A 86 -9.79 -8.60 -12.14
N SER A 87 -9.46 -9.18 -10.97
CA SER A 87 -8.63 -10.38 -10.85
C SER A 87 -9.46 -11.62 -10.48
N ASP A 88 -8.95 -12.82 -10.79
CA ASP A 88 -9.55 -14.08 -10.35
C ASP A 88 -9.05 -14.46 -8.96
N PRO A 89 -9.93 -14.65 -7.96
CA PRO A 89 -9.53 -14.93 -6.57
C PRO A 89 -8.72 -16.22 -6.39
N VAL A 90 -9.00 -17.26 -7.20
CA VAL A 90 -8.24 -18.51 -7.18
C VAL A 90 -6.80 -18.23 -7.62
N ARG A 91 -6.64 -17.51 -8.72
CA ARG A 91 -5.32 -17.17 -9.25
C ARG A 91 -4.55 -16.26 -8.28
N VAL A 92 -5.17 -15.25 -7.74
CA VAL A 92 -4.57 -14.36 -6.73
C VAL A 92 -4.04 -15.18 -5.55
N TYR A 93 -4.86 -16.05 -4.96
CA TYR A 93 -4.41 -16.89 -3.85
C TYR A 93 -3.22 -17.78 -4.24
N GLN A 94 -3.27 -18.44 -5.40
CA GLN A 94 -2.20 -19.32 -5.88
C GLN A 94 -0.88 -18.57 -6.07
N GLN A 95 -0.92 -17.39 -6.65
CA GLN A 95 0.26 -16.54 -6.87
C GLN A 95 0.91 -16.15 -5.54
N TYR A 96 0.13 -15.61 -4.60
CA TYR A 96 0.65 -15.16 -3.30
C TYR A 96 1.05 -16.34 -2.39
N ALA A 97 0.36 -17.48 -2.45
CA ALA A 97 0.81 -18.70 -1.77
C ALA A 97 2.14 -19.22 -2.34
N THR A 98 2.38 -19.05 -3.64
CA THR A 98 3.66 -19.37 -4.27
C THR A 98 4.76 -18.42 -3.80
N ILE A 99 4.49 -17.10 -3.73
CA ILE A 99 5.42 -16.12 -3.17
C ILE A 99 5.70 -16.42 -1.69
N ASP A 100 4.69 -16.83 -0.95
CA ASP A 100 4.81 -17.24 0.45
C ASP A 100 5.80 -18.42 0.62
N ALA A 101 5.70 -19.40 -0.23
CA ALA A 101 6.64 -20.53 -0.25
C ALA A 101 8.08 -20.09 -0.61
N ILE A 102 8.26 -19.26 -1.66
CA ILE A 102 9.57 -18.73 -2.08
C ILE A 102 10.19 -17.89 -0.95
N SER A 103 9.40 -17.01 -0.35
CA SER A 103 9.84 -16.08 0.69
C SER A 103 9.95 -16.71 2.09
N LYS A 104 9.53 -17.96 2.26
CA LYS A 104 9.48 -18.66 3.56
C LYS A 104 8.57 -17.94 4.58
N GLY A 105 7.36 -17.57 4.15
CA GLY A 105 6.33 -17.01 5.02
C GLY A 105 6.37 -15.48 5.17
N ARG A 106 6.80 -14.74 4.14
CA ARG A 106 6.87 -13.28 4.16
C ARG A 106 5.89 -12.60 3.20
N SER A 107 5.03 -13.36 2.53
CA SER A 107 4.05 -12.83 1.59
C SER A 107 2.78 -12.39 2.30
N GLU A 108 2.18 -11.31 1.82
CA GLU A 108 0.87 -10.80 2.24
C GLU A 108 0.09 -10.33 1.01
N ILE A 109 -1.24 -10.28 1.11
CA ILE A 109 -2.08 -9.67 0.09
C ILE A 109 -2.72 -8.41 0.67
N MET A 110 -2.59 -7.28 -0.02
CA MET A 110 -3.45 -6.13 0.22
C MET A 110 -4.33 -5.95 -1.02
N VAL A 111 -5.63 -6.10 -0.85
CA VAL A 111 -6.61 -5.99 -1.93
C VAL A 111 -7.34 -4.66 -1.90
N GLY A 112 -7.73 -4.20 -3.08
CA GLY A 112 -8.56 -3.02 -3.26
C GLY A 112 -9.44 -3.14 -4.50
N ARG A 113 -10.35 -2.19 -4.65
CA ARG A 113 -11.24 -2.10 -5.81
C ARG A 113 -10.56 -1.51 -7.06
N GLY A 114 -9.40 -0.89 -6.88
CA GLY A 114 -8.75 -0.07 -7.90
C GLY A 114 -9.29 1.36 -7.90
N SER A 115 -8.39 2.32 -7.79
CA SER A 115 -8.74 3.75 -7.86
C SER A 115 -8.78 4.27 -9.30
N PHE A 116 -8.08 3.62 -10.20
CA PHE A 116 -8.15 3.79 -11.64
C PHE A 116 -8.97 2.64 -12.24
N THR A 117 -9.68 2.87 -13.32
CA THR A 117 -10.68 1.95 -13.85
C THR A 117 -10.26 1.25 -15.13
N GLU A 118 -9.02 1.44 -15.56
CA GLU A 118 -8.48 0.90 -16.81
C GLU A 118 -8.45 -0.63 -16.88
N SER A 119 -8.36 -1.30 -15.74
CA SER A 119 -8.38 -2.77 -15.68
C SER A 119 -9.75 -3.36 -16.09
N PHE A 120 -10.84 -2.63 -15.84
CA PHE A 120 -12.19 -3.14 -16.13
C PHE A 120 -12.40 -3.47 -17.61
N PRO A 121 -12.22 -2.51 -18.55
CA PRO A 121 -12.37 -2.83 -19.98
C PRO A 121 -11.29 -3.80 -20.49
N LEU A 122 -10.08 -3.78 -19.94
CA LEU A 122 -9.00 -4.70 -20.34
C LEU A 122 -9.33 -6.17 -20.02
N PHE A 123 -10.00 -6.42 -18.91
CA PHE A 123 -10.37 -7.77 -18.46
C PHE A 123 -11.85 -8.10 -18.68
N GLY A 124 -12.60 -7.23 -19.36
CA GLY A 124 -13.98 -7.49 -19.76
C GLY A 124 -15.02 -7.35 -18.65
N TYR A 125 -14.73 -6.52 -17.64
CA TYR A 125 -15.66 -6.22 -16.56
C TYR A 125 -16.37 -4.88 -16.78
N ASP A 126 -17.62 -4.79 -16.31
CA ASP A 126 -18.42 -3.57 -16.33
C ASP A 126 -18.22 -2.77 -15.03
N LEU A 127 -18.02 -1.46 -15.16
CA LEU A 127 -17.94 -0.56 -14.01
C LEU A 127 -19.25 -0.46 -13.21
N ALA A 128 -20.39 -0.79 -13.83
CA ALA A 128 -21.67 -0.86 -13.12
C ALA A 128 -21.65 -1.91 -12.00
N ASP A 129 -20.82 -2.96 -12.12
CA ASP A 129 -20.68 -4.04 -11.15
C ASP A 129 -19.51 -3.82 -10.17
N TYR A 130 -18.97 -2.59 -10.07
CA TYR A 130 -17.74 -2.26 -9.33
C TYR A 130 -17.71 -2.73 -7.86
N GLU A 131 -18.80 -2.51 -7.14
CA GLU A 131 -18.89 -2.90 -5.72
C GLU A 131 -19.13 -4.40 -5.56
N GLU A 132 -20.06 -4.97 -6.33
CA GLU A 132 -20.44 -6.37 -6.25
C GLU A 132 -19.30 -7.30 -6.67
N LEU A 133 -18.56 -6.93 -7.70
CA LEU A 133 -17.36 -7.67 -8.13
C LEU A 133 -16.35 -7.79 -7.00
N PHE A 134 -16.07 -6.70 -6.29
CA PHE A 134 -15.13 -6.72 -5.17
C PHE A 134 -15.67 -7.54 -4.00
N ASP A 135 -16.91 -7.33 -3.59
CA ASP A 135 -17.51 -7.99 -2.44
C ASP A 135 -17.57 -9.51 -2.63
N GLU A 136 -17.98 -9.99 -3.82
CA GLU A 136 -18.04 -11.43 -4.15
C GLU A 136 -16.65 -12.05 -4.21
N LYS A 137 -15.71 -11.40 -4.90
CA LYS A 137 -14.35 -11.93 -5.06
C LYS A 137 -13.58 -11.93 -3.75
N LEU A 138 -13.81 -10.95 -2.88
CA LEU A 138 -13.23 -10.93 -1.53
C LEU A 138 -13.74 -12.10 -0.69
N GLU A 139 -15.04 -12.39 -0.75
CA GLU A 139 -15.63 -13.54 -0.03
C GLU A 139 -15.06 -14.85 -0.54
N MET A 140 -14.93 -15.00 -1.86
CA MET A 140 -14.33 -16.20 -2.45
C MET A 140 -12.86 -16.34 -2.04
N LEU A 141 -12.07 -15.26 -2.04
CA LEU A 141 -10.67 -15.27 -1.61
C LEU A 141 -10.52 -15.67 -0.13
N ASP A 142 -11.39 -15.13 0.74
CA ASP A 142 -11.40 -15.50 2.16
C ASP A 142 -11.77 -16.97 2.38
N ARG A 143 -12.75 -17.50 1.65
CA ARG A 143 -13.09 -18.93 1.68
C ARG A 143 -11.93 -19.81 1.22
N ILE A 144 -11.23 -19.43 0.16
CA ILE A 144 -10.02 -20.14 -0.32
C ILE A 144 -8.94 -20.15 0.76
N LYS A 145 -8.68 -18.98 1.39
CA LYS A 145 -7.70 -18.86 2.48
C LYS A 145 -8.01 -19.85 3.62
N ASN A 146 -9.26 -19.90 4.06
CA ASN A 146 -9.67 -20.62 5.25
C ASN A 146 -9.96 -22.11 5.03
N ASN A 147 -10.10 -22.56 3.78
CA ASN A 147 -10.48 -23.95 3.45
C ASN A 147 -9.54 -24.53 2.38
N GLU A 148 -9.09 -25.77 2.58
CA GLU A 148 -8.29 -26.48 1.58
C GLU A 148 -9.10 -26.78 0.31
N LYS A 149 -10.38 -27.12 0.49
CA LYS A 149 -11.32 -27.39 -0.60
C LYS A 149 -12.38 -26.29 -0.68
N LEU A 150 -12.62 -25.84 -1.88
CA LEU A 150 -13.60 -24.81 -2.21
C LEU A 150 -14.85 -25.45 -2.80
N THR A 151 -16.01 -25.12 -2.20
CA THR A 151 -17.32 -25.22 -2.82
C THR A 151 -17.88 -23.79 -2.87
N TRP A 152 -18.16 -23.30 -4.07
CA TRP A 152 -18.52 -21.93 -4.31
C TRP A 152 -19.51 -21.80 -5.47
N GLU A 153 -20.45 -20.92 -5.35
CA GLU A 153 -21.35 -20.49 -6.42
C GLU A 153 -21.42 -18.97 -6.40
N GLY A 154 -21.01 -18.32 -7.48
CA GLY A 154 -20.94 -16.87 -7.63
C GLY A 154 -21.74 -16.37 -8.82
N LYS A 155 -22.03 -15.08 -8.82
CA LYS A 155 -22.63 -14.35 -9.95
C LYS A 155 -21.56 -13.90 -10.95
N TYR A 156 -20.41 -13.44 -10.44
CA TYR A 156 -19.32 -12.85 -11.21
C TYR A 156 -18.09 -13.77 -11.31
N THR A 157 -18.06 -14.83 -10.53
CA THR A 157 -16.98 -15.81 -10.51
C THR A 157 -17.51 -17.18 -10.90
N GLN A 158 -16.61 -18.06 -11.31
CA GLN A 158 -16.94 -19.44 -11.68
C GLN A 158 -17.47 -20.23 -10.48
N SER A 159 -18.43 -21.12 -10.70
CA SER A 159 -18.85 -22.11 -9.72
C SER A 159 -17.78 -23.20 -9.57
N VAL A 160 -17.51 -23.59 -8.32
CA VAL A 160 -16.52 -24.61 -7.97
C VAL A 160 -17.16 -25.61 -7.01
N LEU A 161 -17.03 -26.92 -7.27
CA LEU A 161 -17.56 -27.97 -6.41
C LEU A 161 -16.44 -28.86 -5.89
N ASP A 162 -16.17 -28.80 -4.59
CA ASP A 162 -15.20 -29.64 -3.83
C ASP A 162 -13.83 -29.73 -4.51
N LYS A 163 -13.23 -28.60 -4.90
CA LYS A 163 -11.90 -28.55 -5.53
C LYS A 163 -10.87 -27.96 -4.58
N GLY A 164 -9.72 -28.62 -4.49
CA GLY A 164 -8.55 -28.08 -3.80
C GLY A 164 -7.92 -26.90 -4.55
N VAL A 165 -7.48 -25.90 -3.82
CA VAL A 165 -6.72 -24.78 -4.36
C VAL A 165 -5.28 -24.85 -3.84
N TYR A 166 -4.31 -25.04 -4.74
CA TYR A 166 -2.90 -25.29 -4.43
C TYR A 166 -1.96 -24.36 -5.24
N PRO A 167 -0.73 -24.04 -4.71
CA PRO A 167 -0.25 -24.47 -3.39
C PRO A 167 -1.04 -23.80 -2.25
N ARG A 168 -0.92 -24.34 -1.05
CA ARG A 168 -1.38 -23.64 0.16
C ARG A 168 -0.27 -22.74 0.67
N ALA A 169 -0.65 -21.58 1.21
CA ALA A 169 0.29 -20.72 1.92
C ALA A 169 0.91 -21.50 3.10
N ILE A 170 2.19 -21.27 3.36
CA ILE A 170 2.88 -21.88 4.51
C ILE A 170 2.54 -21.17 5.83
N GLN A 171 2.16 -19.90 5.75
CA GLN A 171 1.62 -19.16 6.88
C GLN A 171 0.23 -19.70 7.24
N LYS A 172 0.05 -20.12 8.51
CA LYS A 172 -1.22 -20.69 8.99
C LYS A 172 -2.36 -19.66 8.94
N ASP A 173 -2.05 -18.40 9.29
CA ASP A 173 -2.99 -17.27 9.19
C ASP A 173 -2.46 -16.30 8.14
N PHE A 174 -2.68 -16.65 6.87
CA PHE A 174 -2.18 -15.89 5.73
C PHE A 174 -2.79 -14.48 5.70
N PRO A 175 -1.99 -13.38 5.75
CA PRO A 175 -2.51 -12.03 5.90
C PRO A 175 -3.20 -11.52 4.63
N ILE A 176 -4.44 -11.04 4.79
CA ILE A 176 -5.18 -10.31 3.75
C ILE A 176 -5.62 -8.98 4.35
N TRP A 177 -5.11 -7.87 3.80
CA TRP A 177 -5.47 -6.51 4.15
C TRP A 177 -6.45 -5.94 3.14
N ILE A 178 -7.36 -5.05 3.57
CA ILE A 178 -8.26 -4.34 2.65
C ILE A 178 -7.94 -2.85 2.68
N ALA A 179 -7.62 -2.30 1.50
CA ALA A 179 -7.34 -0.89 1.34
C ALA A 179 -8.60 -0.09 0.98
N THR A 180 -8.70 1.12 1.55
CA THR A 180 -9.80 2.06 1.29
C THR A 180 -9.31 3.50 1.34
N GLY A 181 -9.95 4.38 0.59
CA GLY A 181 -9.70 5.84 0.65
C GLY A 181 -10.37 6.56 1.83
N GLY A 182 -11.01 5.83 2.77
CA GLY A 182 -11.68 6.44 3.93
C GLY A 182 -13.19 6.66 3.75
N ASN A 183 -13.84 5.84 2.93
CA ASN A 183 -15.30 5.78 2.86
C ASN A 183 -15.86 5.08 4.10
N VAL A 184 -16.90 5.66 4.73
CA VAL A 184 -17.53 5.14 5.95
C VAL A 184 -18.14 3.75 5.71
N GLU A 185 -18.87 3.55 4.62
CA GLU A 185 -19.51 2.29 4.28
C GLU A 185 -18.48 1.16 4.12
N SER A 186 -17.38 1.43 3.40
CA SER A 186 -16.28 0.48 3.25
C SER A 186 -15.65 0.14 4.61
N THR A 187 -15.44 1.15 5.48
CA THR A 187 -14.91 0.96 6.83
C THR A 187 -15.79 0.03 7.64
N VAL A 188 -17.12 0.20 7.58
CA VAL A 188 -18.11 -0.66 8.25
C VAL A 188 -18.03 -2.11 7.75
N LYS A 189 -18.09 -2.30 6.43
CA LYS A 189 -18.03 -3.64 5.80
C LYS A 189 -16.75 -4.40 6.20
N ILE A 190 -15.60 -3.71 6.17
CA ILE A 190 -14.29 -4.29 6.52
C ILE A 190 -14.26 -4.70 7.99
N ALA A 191 -14.71 -3.81 8.89
CA ALA A 191 -14.77 -4.06 10.32
C ALA A 191 -15.68 -5.24 10.68
N GLN A 192 -16.87 -5.33 10.05
CA GLN A 192 -17.83 -6.42 10.25
C GLN A 192 -17.29 -7.79 9.80
N LYS A 193 -16.38 -7.81 8.84
CA LYS A 193 -15.71 -9.03 8.35
C LYS A 193 -14.41 -9.35 9.12
N GLY A 194 -13.94 -8.46 10.00
CA GLY A 194 -12.74 -8.64 10.82
C GLY A 194 -11.42 -8.62 10.05
N PHE A 195 -11.39 -8.03 8.85
CA PHE A 195 -10.14 -7.82 8.11
C PHE A 195 -9.36 -6.63 8.63
N PRO A 196 -8.03 -6.69 8.64
CA PRO A 196 -7.19 -5.52 8.85
C PRO A 196 -7.41 -4.51 7.72
N ILE A 197 -7.41 -3.22 8.08
CA ILE A 197 -7.73 -2.10 7.19
C ILE A 197 -6.48 -1.27 6.87
N ALA A 198 -6.36 -0.81 5.62
CA ALA A 198 -5.34 0.14 5.20
C ALA A 198 -5.99 1.39 4.60
N TYR A 199 -5.79 2.55 5.24
CA TYR A 199 -6.29 3.82 4.75
C TYR A 199 -5.29 4.50 3.82
N ALA A 200 -5.72 4.86 2.61
CA ALA A 200 -4.96 5.72 1.70
C ALA A 200 -5.15 7.19 2.13
N ILE A 201 -4.21 7.70 2.92
CA ILE A 201 -4.22 9.09 3.42
C ILE A 201 -3.35 9.94 2.50
N ILE A 202 -3.88 10.28 1.32
CA ILE A 202 -3.14 10.91 0.21
C ILE A 202 -3.50 12.39 -0.01
N GLY A 203 -4.31 12.97 0.86
CA GLY A 203 -4.69 14.40 0.75
C GLY A 203 -5.39 14.93 1.99
N GLY A 204 -5.30 16.25 2.17
CA GLY A 204 -5.85 16.94 3.31
C GLY A 204 -5.12 16.65 4.63
N GLU A 205 -5.82 16.78 5.73
CA GLU A 205 -5.27 16.56 7.07
C GLU A 205 -5.45 15.10 7.49
N TYR A 206 -4.38 14.43 7.95
CA TYR A 206 -4.45 13.03 8.37
C TYR A 206 -5.33 12.82 9.61
N ARG A 207 -5.42 13.81 10.50
CA ARG A 207 -6.24 13.76 11.74
C ARG A 207 -7.73 13.48 11.48
N ARG A 208 -8.23 13.81 10.28
CA ARG A 208 -9.62 13.51 9.90
C ARG A 208 -9.94 12.01 9.86
N PHE A 209 -8.93 11.17 9.72
CA PHE A 209 -9.12 9.71 9.70
C PHE A 209 -9.31 9.11 11.09
N LYS A 210 -9.02 9.87 12.18
CA LYS A 210 -9.17 9.35 13.55
C LYS A 210 -10.57 8.83 13.82
N GLY A 211 -11.61 9.58 13.45
CA GLY A 211 -13.00 9.16 13.63
C GLY A 211 -13.33 7.86 12.89
N LEU A 212 -12.76 7.65 11.69
CA LEU A 212 -12.93 6.41 10.92
C LEU A 212 -12.22 5.23 11.59
N VAL A 213 -11.01 5.44 12.11
CA VAL A 213 -10.26 4.40 12.84
C VAL A 213 -11.00 3.99 14.12
N ASP A 214 -11.45 4.96 14.91
CA ASP A 214 -12.21 4.71 16.13
C ASP A 214 -13.50 3.93 15.82
N TYR A 215 -14.18 4.29 14.74
CA TYR A 215 -15.40 3.63 14.26
C TYR A 215 -15.13 2.20 13.78
N TYR A 216 -14.04 1.99 12.99
CA TYR A 216 -13.58 0.66 12.57
C TYR A 216 -13.36 -0.26 13.78
N LYS A 217 -12.59 0.19 14.77
CA LYS A 217 -12.30 -0.57 16.00
C LYS A 217 -13.56 -0.88 16.78
N ALA A 218 -14.49 0.08 16.94
CA ALA A 218 -15.75 -0.12 17.67
C ALA A 218 -16.65 -1.16 17.00
N ILE A 219 -16.83 -1.07 15.67
CA ILE A 219 -17.66 -2.01 14.91
C ILE A 219 -17.01 -3.41 14.93
N GLY A 220 -15.71 -3.53 14.73
CA GLY A 220 -15.03 -4.82 14.75
C GLY A 220 -15.18 -5.54 16.10
N ARG A 221 -14.99 -4.81 17.21
CA ARG A 221 -15.28 -5.36 18.56
C ARG A 221 -16.72 -5.82 18.74
N ASN A 222 -17.68 -5.00 18.32
CA ASN A 222 -19.10 -5.35 18.38
C ASN A 222 -19.45 -6.55 17.49
N SER A 223 -18.66 -6.81 16.45
CA SER A 223 -18.79 -8.00 15.59
C SER A 223 -18.05 -9.23 16.14
N GLY A 224 -17.44 -9.13 17.34
CA GLY A 224 -16.80 -10.24 18.05
C GLY A 224 -15.32 -10.45 17.73
N TYR A 225 -14.66 -9.52 17.07
CA TYR A 225 -13.23 -9.62 16.76
C TYR A 225 -12.36 -9.01 17.87
N SER A 226 -11.22 -9.65 18.13
CA SER A 226 -10.21 -9.18 19.08
C SER A 226 -9.35 -8.06 18.50
N GLU A 227 -8.74 -7.24 19.36
CA GLU A 227 -7.90 -6.09 18.94
C GLU A 227 -6.72 -6.50 18.08
N ASP A 228 -6.14 -7.67 18.29
CA ASP A 228 -5.02 -8.18 17.49
C ASP A 228 -5.39 -8.49 16.05
N LYS A 229 -6.68 -8.71 15.74
CA LYS A 229 -7.19 -8.84 14.37
C LYS A 229 -7.55 -7.52 13.73
N LEU A 230 -7.99 -6.55 14.53
CA LEU A 230 -8.44 -5.24 14.06
C LEU A 230 -7.25 -4.27 13.86
N LYS A 231 -6.32 -4.66 13.00
CA LYS A 231 -5.12 -3.85 12.71
C LYS A 231 -5.43 -2.73 11.72
N VAL A 232 -4.72 -1.61 11.90
CA VAL A 232 -4.86 -0.40 11.08
C VAL A 232 -3.53 -0.05 10.43
N ALA A 233 -3.54 0.10 9.12
CA ALA A 233 -2.43 0.63 8.35
C ALA A 233 -2.79 1.99 7.74
N SER A 234 -1.77 2.80 7.49
CA SER A 234 -1.85 4.02 6.69
C SER A 234 -0.85 3.96 5.55
N HIS A 235 -1.26 4.49 4.41
CA HIS A 235 -0.45 4.72 3.23
C HIS A 235 -0.47 6.20 2.90
N SER A 236 0.68 6.86 2.86
CA SER A 236 0.80 8.29 2.59
C SER A 236 1.98 8.59 1.67
N TRP A 237 1.85 9.64 0.87
CA TRP A 237 2.91 10.11 -0.01
C TRP A 237 4.03 10.79 0.77
N GLY A 238 5.26 10.61 0.35
CA GLY A 238 6.36 11.30 1.00
C GLY A 238 7.71 11.11 0.31
N PHE A 239 8.69 11.87 0.80
CA PHE A 239 10.06 11.84 0.35
C PHE A 239 11.01 12.35 1.43
N ILE A 240 12.18 11.74 1.54
CA ILE A 240 13.17 12.05 2.57
C ILE A 240 14.49 12.43 1.90
N ALA A 241 15.04 13.59 2.30
CA ALA A 241 16.36 14.04 1.91
C ALA A 241 17.16 14.50 3.13
N ASP A 242 18.40 14.93 2.95
CA ASP A 242 19.24 15.36 4.09
C ASP A 242 18.67 16.58 4.83
N THR A 243 17.96 17.45 4.11
CA THR A 243 17.31 18.65 4.68
C THR A 243 15.86 18.78 4.23
N ASP A 244 15.07 19.52 5.02
CA ASP A 244 13.67 19.82 4.67
C ASP A 244 13.57 20.58 3.34
N GLU A 245 14.46 21.57 3.13
CA GLU A 245 14.48 22.36 1.91
C GLU A 245 14.77 21.48 0.67
N GLU A 246 15.76 20.59 0.76
CA GLU A 246 16.09 19.66 -0.34
C GLU A 246 14.90 18.76 -0.65
N ALA A 247 14.28 18.16 0.38
CA ALA A 247 13.15 17.26 0.21
C ALA A 247 11.95 17.96 -0.43
N ILE A 248 11.60 19.15 0.08
CA ILE A 248 10.48 19.95 -0.43
C ILE A 248 10.69 20.31 -1.90
N ASN A 249 11.88 20.79 -2.24
CA ASN A 249 12.17 21.24 -3.61
C ASN A 249 12.21 20.07 -4.60
N LYS A 250 12.88 18.97 -4.26
CA LYS A 250 12.96 17.79 -5.15
C LYS A 250 11.62 17.10 -5.37
N TYR A 251 10.76 17.07 -4.36
CA TYR A 251 9.52 16.29 -4.43
C TYR A 251 8.33 17.09 -4.97
N PHE A 252 8.43 18.40 -5.11
CA PHE A 252 7.33 19.24 -5.62
C PHE A 252 6.94 18.89 -7.05
N HIS A 253 7.92 18.85 -7.96
CA HIS A 253 7.63 18.65 -9.39
C HIS A 253 7.00 17.29 -9.70
N PRO A 254 7.56 16.15 -9.26
CA PRO A 254 6.94 14.85 -9.50
C PRO A 254 5.55 14.75 -8.87
N THR A 255 5.35 15.31 -7.67
CA THR A 255 4.03 15.39 -7.02
C THR A 255 3.04 16.18 -7.86
N LYS A 256 3.47 17.35 -8.37
CA LYS A 256 2.62 18.21 -9.21
C LYS A 256 2.21 17.51 -10.49
N GLN A 257 3.12 16.84 -11.18
CA GLN A 257 2.81 16.08 -12.40
C GLN A 257 1.69 15.06 -12.16
N VAL A 258 1.78 14.27 -11.11
CA VAL A 258 0.79 13.23 -10.80
C VAL A 258 -0.53 13.83 -10.38
N VAL A 259 -0.53 14.84 -9.49
CA VAL A 259 -1.77 15.49 -9.05
C VAL A 259 -2.46 16.20 -10.21
N ASP A 260 -1.72 16.90 -11.07
CA ASP A 260 -2.27 17.57 -12.25
C ASP A 260 -2.86 16.55 -13.26
N ALA A 261 -2.22 15.40 -13.43
CA ALA A 261 -2.75 14.31 -14.26
C ALA A 261 -4.07 13.75 -13.69
N ILE A 262 -4.11 13.46 -12.38
CA ILE A 262 -5.32 12.97 -11.69
C ILE A 262 -6.45 14.01 -11.79
N SER A 263 -6.13 15.29 -11.72
CA SER A 263 -7.14 16.38 -11.75
C SER A 263 -7.90 16.47 -13.06
N LYS A 264 -7.33 15.94 -14.17
CA LYS A 264 -8.00 15.90 -15.48
C LYS A 264 -9.14 14.87 -15.50
N ASP A 265 -8.97 13.77 -14.77
CA ASP A 265 -9.90 12.64 -14.76
C ASP A 265 -10.88 12.67 -13.59
N ARG A 266 -10.60 13.49 -12.56
CA ARG A 266 -11.39 13.56 -11.32
C ARG A 266 -11.86 14.97 -10.99
N PRO A 267 -13.18 15.25 -11.05
CA PRO A 267 -13.74 16.60 -10.90
C PRO A 267 -13.43 17.30 -9.55
N PHE A 268 -13.16 16.51 -8.51
CA PHE A 268 -12.88 17.03 -7.16
C PHE A 268 -11.40 17.35 -6.91
N TRP A 269 -10.51 16.90 -7.80
CA TRP A 269 -9.10 17.23 -7.74
C TRP A 269 -8.81 18.51 -8.51
N ARG A 270 -7.91 19.33 -8.01
CA ARG A 270 -7.46 20.57 -8.66
C ARG A 270 -5.98 20.44 -8.99
N PRO A 271 -5.51 21.13 -10.05
CA PRO A 271 -4.08 21.27 -10.30
C PRO A 271 -3.34 21.78 -9.05
N LEU A 272 -2.20 21.17 -8.74
CA LEU A 272 -1.47 21.47 -7.51
C LEU A 272 -0.71 22.80 -7.62
N THR A 273 -0.95 23.72 -6.68
CA THR A 273 -0.12 24.90 -6.50
C THR A 273 0.98 24.62 -5.46
N PHE A 274 2.06 25.42 -5.48
CA PHE A 274 3.13 25.28 -4.50
C PHE A 274 2.64 25.53 -3.06
N GLU A 275 1.74 26.49 -2.87
CA GLU A 275 1.13 26.78 -1.56
C GLU A 275 0.32 25.58 -1.04
N GLN A 276 -0.50 24.95 -1.89
CA GLN A 276 -1.27 23.75 -1.51
C GLN A 276 -0.34 22.58 -1.20
N TYR A 277 0.78 22.43 -1.95
CA TYR A 277 1.79 21.45 -1.67
C TYR A 277 2.43 21.69 -0.29
N LEU A 278 2.87 22.92 0.03
CA LEU A 278 3.43 23.24 1.33
C LEU A 278 2.45 22.98 2.49
N ASN A 279 1.16 23.26 2.30
CA ASN A 279 0.13 22.90 3.27
C ASN A 279 0.02 21.38 3.47
N SER A 280 0.14 20.59 2.40
CA SER A 280 0.12 19.13 2.47
C SER A 280 1.38 18.54 3.14
N VAL A 281 2.52 19.21 3.00
CA VAL A 281 3.79 18.87 3.68
C VAL A 281 3.81 19.32 5.13
N GLY A 282 3.09 20.40 5.47
CA GLY A 282 3.02 20.96 6.82
C GLY A 282 2.62 19.93 7.90
N PRO A 283 2.71 20.29 9.18
CA PRO A 283 2.52 19.36 10.31
C PRO A 283 1.19 18.62 10.29
N GLU A 284 0.11 19.26 9.89
CA GLU A 284 -1.24 18.67 9.85
C GLU A 284 -1.56 17.96 8.52
N GLY A 285 -0.75 18.19 7.48
CA GLY A 285 -0.97 17.65 6.15
C GLY A 285 -0.64 16.15 6.05
N SER A 286 -1.10 15.51 4.96
CA SER A 286 -0.94 14.07 4.76
C SER A 286 0.43 13.64 4.23
N MET A 287 1.22 14.54 3.66
CA MET A 287 2.50 14.19 3.03
C MET A 287 3.64 14.20 4.05
N LEU A 288 4.48 13.16 4.03
CA LEU A 288 5.68 13.04 4.86
C LEU A 288 6.92 13.41 4.04
N VAL A 289 7.21 14.71 3.96
CA VAL A 289 8.33 15.25 3.17
C VAL A 289 9.22 16.09 4.06
N GLY A 290 10.51 15.80 4.08
CA GLY A 290 11.47 16.54 4.89
C GLY A 290 12.74 15.75 5.19
N SER A 291 13.52 16.28 6.15
CA SER A 291 14.66 15.61 6.74
C SER A 291 14.22 14.40 7.57
N PRO A 292 15.12 13.47 7.90
CA PRO A 292 14.81 12.34 8.77
C PRO A 292 14.18 12.74 10.12
N GLU A 293 14.59 13.89 10.70
CA GLU A 293 14.04 14.38 11.95
C GLU A 293 12.59 14.85 11.79
N THR A 294 12.32 15.66 10.77
CA THR A 294 10.97 16.16 10.46
C THR A 294 10.00 15.04 10.16
N VAL A 295 10.42 14.10 9.31
CA VAL A 295 9.58 12.94 8.94
C VAL A 295 9.32 12.02 10.14
N ALA A 296 10.35 11.74 10.97
CA ALA A 296 10.19 10.89 12.15
C ALA A 296 9.21 11.49 13.15
N ASN A 297 9.31 12.78 13.45
CA ASN A 297 8.44 13.48 14.40
C ASN A 297 6.97 13.48 13.90
N LYS A 298 6.75 13.80 12.63
CA LYS A 298 5.40 13.76 12.02
C LYS A 298 4.82 12.36 11.99
N LEU A 299 5.65 11.35 11.67
CA LEU A 299 5.21 9.95 11.64
C LEU A 299 4.83 9.44 13.03
N ILE A 300 5.58 9.82 14.08
CA ILE A 300 5.24 9.49 15.47
C ILE A 300 3.85 10.06 15.82
N ASP A 301 3.62 11.35 15.56
CA ASP A 301 2.34 11.98 15.83
C ASP A 301 1.18 11.33 15.05
N MET A 302 1.42 10.97 13.80
CA MET A 302 0.42 10.28 12.97
C MET A 302 0.08 8.89 13.52
N ILE A 303 1.09 8.12 13.93
CA ILE A 303 0.91 6.78 14.52
C ILE A 303 0.13 6.88 15.83
N GLU A 304 0.49 7.81 16.72
CA GLU A 304 -0.22 8.03 18.00
C GLU A 304 -1.66 8.49 17.78
N THR A 305 -1.87 9.46 16.90
CA THR A 305 -3.20 10.03 16.61
C THR A 305 -4.15 8.97 16.03
N LEU A 306 -3.66 8.16 15.10
CA LEU A 306 -4.47 7.20 14.37
C LEU A 306 -4.40 5.77 14.95
N ASN A 307 -3.60 5.57 15.99
CA ASN A 307 -3.36 4.25 16.58
C ASN A 307 -3.00 3.21 15.52
N LEU A 308 -1.96 3.49 14.73
CA LEU A 308 -1.53 2.65 13.62
C LEU A 308 -0.72 1.45 14.09
N ASP A 309 -0.97 0.30 13.47
CA ASP A 309 -0.15 -0.90 13.56
C ASP A 309 0.94 -0.94 12.46
N ARG A 310 0.68 -0.22 11.34
CA ARG A 310 1.54 -0.22 10.14
C ARG A 310 1.50 1.13 9.43
N PHE A 311 2.64 1.55 8.90
CA PHE A 311 2.75 2.71 8.02
C PHE A 311 3.53 2.37 6.75
N LEU A 312 2.99 2.75 5.59
CA LEU A 312 3.63 2.63 4.28
C LEU A 312 3.90 4.01 3.70
N LEU A 313 5.17 4.37 3.55
CA LEU A 313 5.58 5.55 2.80
C LEU A 313 5.53 5.23 1.31
N HIS A 314 4.65 5.91 0.57
CA HIS A 314 4.63 5.79 -0.88
C HIS A 314 5.75 6.62 -1.49
N LEU A 315 6.71 5.94 -2.07
CA LEU A 315 7.97 6.51 -2.53
C LEU A 315 8.40 5.87 -3.87
N PRO A 316 8.55 6.66 -4.93
CA PRO A 316 8.13 8.05 -5.08
C PRO A 316 6.65 8.18 -5.46
N LEU A 317 6.15 9.41 -5.46
CA LEU A 317 4.97 9.79 -6.24
C LEU A 317 5.47 10.52 -7.50
N GLY A 318 5.24 9.94 -8.67
CA GLY A 318 5.88 10.35 -9.91
C GLY A 318 7.33 9.86 -10.01
N SER A 319 7.97 10.09 -11.14
CA SER A 319 9.34 9.62 -11.37
C SER A 319 10.38 10.59 -10.84
N MET A 320 11.40 10.03 -10.24
CA MET A 320 12.58 10.73 -9.71
C MET A 320 13.85 9.99 -10.13
N PRO A 321 15.03 10.62 -10.08
CA PRO A 321 16.30 9.92 -10.25
C PRO A 321 16.37 8.72 -9.28
N HIS A 322 16.78 7.55 -9.79
CA HIS A 322 16.85 6.32 -8.98
C HIS A 322 17.77 6.48 -7.76
N GLU A 323 18.85 7.23 -7.89
CA GLU A 323 19.76 7.53 -6.77
C GLU A 323 19.10 8.30 -5.63
N ASP A 324 18.15 9.21 -5.94
CA ASP A 324 17.39 9.94 -4.93
C ASP A 324 16.39 9.01 -4.22
N ILE A 325 15.78 8.08 -4.96
CA ILE A 325 14.88 7.06 -4.36
C ILE A 325 15.67 6.15 -3.43
N MET A 326 16.83 5.63 -3.87
CA MET A 326 17.69 4.77 -3.05
C MET A 326 18.19 5.49 -1.80
N LYS A 327 18.55 6.77 -1.91
CA LYS A 327 18.94 7.59 -0.76
C LYS A 327 17.78 7.76 0.22
N ALA A 328 16.57 8.05 -0.26
CA ALA A 328 15.40 8.19 0.58
C ALA A 328 15.03 6.88 1.32
N ILE A 329 15.15 5.72 0.67
CA ILE A 329 14.97 4.40 1.30
C ILE A 329 15.99 4.21 2.43
N LYS A 330 17.27 4.55 2.17
CA LYS A 330 18.34 4.45 3.15
C LYS A 330 18.07 5.34 4.36
N LEU A 331 17.74 6.60 4.15
CA LEU A 331 17.40 7.55 5.24
C LEU A 331 16.18 7.07 6.03
N PHE A 332 15.17 6.51 5.36
CA PHE A 332 14.00 5.98 6.04
C PHE A 332 14.35 4.79 6.95
N GLY A 333 15.13 3.83 6.45
CA GLY A 333 15.51 2.63 7.21
C GLY A 333 16.54 2.89 8.31
N GLU A 334 17.58 3.71 8.03
CA GLU A 334 18.70 3.92 8.95
C GLU A 334 18.48 5.04 9.96
N GLU A 335 17.65 6.05 9.64
CA GLU A 335 17.48 7.22 10.51
C GLU A 335 16.05 7.39 11.03
N VAL A 336 15.03 7.31 10.16
CA VAL A 336 13.63 7.53 10.57
C VAL A 336 13.11 6.34 11.37
N ALA A 337 13.19 5.14 10.82
CA ALA A 337 12.60 3.95 11.44
C ALA A 337 13.17 3.65 12.85
N PRO A 338 14.48 3.78 13.12
CA PRO A 338 15.03 3.62 14.47
C PRO A 338 14.49 4.67 15.46
N LYS A 339 14.34 5.93 15.06
CA LYS A 339 13.78 6.99 15.91
C LYS A 339 12.33 6.70 16.28
N VAL A 340 11.51 6.33 15.29
CA VAL A 340 10.11 5.97 15.50
C VAL A 340 9.99 4.75 16.42
N ARG A 341 10.72 3.67 16.14
CA ARG A 341 10.70 2.45 16.96
C ARG A 341 11.19 2.71 18.40
N ALA A 342 12.22 3.54 18.58
CA ALA A 342 12.73 3.90 19.91
C ALA A 342 11.70 4.67 20.74
N HIS A 343 10.90 5.54 20.12
CA HIS A 343 9.81 6.27 20.77
C HIS A 343 8.77 5.29 21.38
N PHE A 344 8.27 4.36 20.59
CA PHE A 344 7.25 3.40 21.04
C PHE A 344 7.79 2.34 22.01
N ASN A 345 9.05 1.92 21.89
CA ASN A 345 9.67 0.98 22.83
C ASN A 345 9.87 1.59 24.22
N LYS A 346 10.18 2.90 24.32
CA LYS A 346 10.29 3.60 25.62
C LYS A 346 8.94 3.70 26.33
N SER A 347 7.85 3.79 25.58
CA SER A 347 6.50 3.84 26.15
C SER A 347 6.06 2.49 26.73
N LEU A 348 6.46 1.38 26.10
CA LEU A 348 6.19 0.01 26.62
C LEU A 348 6.94 -0.30 27.94
N ASN A 349 8.11 0.29 28.16
CA ASN A 349 8.91 0.08 29.38
C ASN A 349 8.50 0.96 30.58
N LYS A 350 7.48 1.82 30.43
CA LYS A 350 6.96 2.70 31.47
C LYS A 350 5.63 2.24 32.08
N ILE A 351 5.08 1.12 31.58
CA ILE A 351 3.89 0.42 32.11
C ILE A 351 4.35 -0.82 32.89
#